data_481d95fef01751428a071748a9d754e7
#
_entry.id   481d95fef01751428a071748a9d754e7
#
_cell.length_a   1.000
_cell.length_b   1.000
_cell.length_c   1.000
_cell.angle_alpha   90.00
_cell.angle_beta   90.00
_cell.angle_gamma   90.00
#
_symmetry.space_group_name_H-M   'P 1'
#
loop_
_entity.id
_entity.type
_entity.pdbx_description
1 polymer ?
#
loop_
_entity_poly.entity_id
_entity_poly.type
_entity_poly.pdbx_seq_one_letter_code
_entity_poly.pdbx_strand_id
1 'polypeptide(L)'
;MVNVPVSVGELIDKLSILQVKKGKVKNPDKLKFIEKEYELLLSMSSKYFNNVDIIETYKELVDVNTKLWEVEDELRVIENT
;
A
#
# COMPACT_ATOMS: atom_id res chain seq x y z
N MET A 1 4.91 27.62 -3.62
CA MET A 1 4.66 26.26 -3.13
C MET A 1 4.38 25.32 -4.29
N VAL A 2 5.23 24.34 -4.45
CA VAL A 2 5.06 23.42 -5.57
C VAL A 2 4.02 22.36 -5.17
N ASN A 3 2.83 22.46 -5.73
CA ASN A 3 1.84 21.42 -5.62
C ASN A 3 2.15 20.36 -6.67
N VAL A 4 2.75 19.27 -6.26
CA VAL A 4 2.86 18.11 -7.12
C VAL A 4 1.48 17.46 -7.15
N PRO A 5 0.77 17.49 -8.29
CA PRO A 5 -0.54 16.85 -8.34
C PRO A 5 -0.37 15.33 -8.27
N VAL A 6 -0.55 14.80 -7.07
CA VAL A 6 -0.62 13.36 -6.91
C VAL A 6 -2.06 12.97 -7.23
N SER A 7 -2.27 12.16 -8.23
CA SER A 7 -3.60 11.70 -8.57
C SER A 7 -4.16 10.86 -7.42
N VAL A 8 -5.47 10.86 -7.27
CA VAL A 8 -6.15 10.04 -6.25
C VAL A 8 -5.77 8.56 -6.43
N GLY A 9 -5.67 8.11 -7.68
CA GLY A 9 -5.27 6.74 -7.98
C GLY A 9 -3.88 6.39 -7.45
N GLU A 10 -2.91 7.29 -7.60
CA GLU A 10 -1.55 7.07 -7.10
C GLU A 10 -1.52 7.01 -5.57
N LEU A 11 -2.29 7.88 -4.92
CA LEU A 11 -2.37 7.91 -3.46
C LEU A 11 -2.96 6.62 -2.92
N ILE A 12 -4.04 6.15 -3.53
CA ILE A 12 -4.71 4.91 -3.14
C ILE A 12 -3.81 3.71 -3.40
N ASP A 13 -3.08 3.71 -4.51
CA ASP A 13 -2.13 2.65 -4.82
C ASP A 13 -1.04 2.56 -3.75
N LYS A 14 -0.45 3.69 -3.37
CA LYS A 14 0.56 3.71 -2.30
C LYS A 14 0.00 3.21 -0.97
N LEU A 15 -1.22 3.60 -0.63
CA LEU A 15 -1.88 3.10 0.57
C LEU A 15 -2.05 1.58 0.53
N SER A 16 -2.45 1.04 -0.62
CA SER A 16 -2.63 -0.41 -0.77
C SER A 16 -1.32 -1.16 -0.59
N ILE A 17 -0.23 -0.64 -1.15
CA ILE A 17 1.10 -1.22 -1.01
C ILE A 17 1.54 -1.21 0.46
N LEU A 18 1.34 -0.10 1.15
CA LEU A 18 1.67 0.02 2.58
C LEU A 18 0.82 -0.92 3.43
N GLN A 19 -0.45 -1.10 3.07
CA GLN A 19 -1.33 -2.05 3.75
C GLN A 19 -0.79 -3.47 3.65
N VAL A 20 -0.33 -3.87 2.47
CA VAL A 20 0.26 -5.19 2.26
C VAL A 20 1.56 -5.33 3.06
N LYS A 21 2.42 -4.32 3.02
CA LYS A 21 3.68 -4.33 3.78
C LYS A 21 3.45 -4.46 5.28
N LYS A 22 2.43 -3.80 5.82
CA LYS A 22 2.07 -3.92 7.23
C LYS A 22 1.83 -5.36 7.65
N GLY A 23 1.22 -6.14 6.76
CA GLY A 23 0.92 -7.54 7.04
C GLY A 23 2.07 -8.49 6.78
N LYS A 24 3.07 -8.09 6.00
CA LYS A 24 4.16 -8.96 5.56
C LYS A 24 5.50 -8.69 6.24
N VAL A 25 5.78 -7.43 6.59
CA VAL A 25 7.05 -7.05 7.23
C VAL A 25 7.02 -7.41 8.70
N LYS A 26 8.05 -8.12 9.15
CA LYS A 26 8.16 -8.60 10.54
C LYS A 26 9.14 -7.79 11.39
N ASN A 27 10.02 -7.03 10.76
CA ASN A 27 11.00 -6.20 11.47
C ASN A 27 10.28 -5.04 12.18
N PRO A 28 10.37 -4.93 13.53
CA PRO A 28 9.62 -3.91 14.28
C PRO A 28 9.98 -2.48 13.88
N ASP A 29 11.24 -2.20 13.58
CA ASP A 29 11.68 -0.86 13.21
C ASP A 29 11.13 -0.46 11.86
N LYS A 30 11.19 -1.37 10.88
CA LYS A 30 10.61 -1.14 9.56
C LYS A 30 9.10 -1.01 9.64
N LEU A 31 8.46 -1.82 10.48
CA LEU A 31 7.02 -1.79 10.67
C LEU A 31 6.55 -0.44 11.21
N LYS A 32 7.29 0.15 12.14
CA LYS A 32 6.99 1.48 12.66
C LYS A 32 6.99 2.54 11.57
N PHE A 33 7.99 2.50 10.68
CA PHE A 33 8.05 3.43 9.55
C PHE A 33 6.87 3.24 8.60
N ILE A 34 6.55 1.99 8.31
CA ILE A 34 5.43 1.66 7.41
C ILE A 34 4.10 2.15 8.00
N GLU A 35 3.87 1.89 9.28
CA GLU A 35 2.66 2.33 9.96
C GLU A 35 2.53 3.84 10.00
N LYS A 36 3.63 4.54 10.28
CA LYS A 36 3.64 5.99 10.32
C LYS A 36 3.33 6.59 8.96
N GLU A 37 3.96 6.07 7.91
CA GLU A 37 3.71 6.51 6.55
C GLU A 37 2.28 6.19 6.11
N TYR A 38 1.78 5.01 6.46
CA TYR A 38 0.41 4.61 6.19
C TYR A 38 -0.60 5.57 6.82
N GLU A 39 -0.41 5.88 8.10
CA GLU A 39 -1.29 6.80 8.82
C GLU A 39 -1.30 8.20 8.20
N LEU A 40 -0.12 8.68 7.81
CA LEU A 40 0.01 9.98 7.18
C LEU A 40 -0.76 10.03 5.86
N LEU A 41 -0.54 9.04 5.00
CA LEU A 41 -1.22 8.96 3.70
C LEU A 41 -2.72 8.73 3.87
N LEU A 42 -3.11 7.92 4.85
CA LEU A 42 -4.52 7.70 5.14
C LEU A 42 -5.21 9.00 5.57
N SER A 43 -4.56 9.78 6.41
CA SER A 43 -5.06 11.09 6.83
C SER A 43 -5.27 12.02 5.64
N MET A 44 -4.33 12.03 4.70
CA MET A 44 -4.40 12.86 3.49
C MET A 44 -5.49 12.40 2.53
N SER A 45 -5.79 11.11 2.52
CA SER A 45 -6.72 10.51 1.56
C SER A 45 -8.11 10.21 2.13
N SER A 46 -8.31 10.39 3.43
CA SER A 46 -9.54 10.01 4.12
C SER A 46 -10.80 10.58 3.48
N LYS A 47 -10.73 11.81 2.97
CA LYS A 47 -11.86 12.47 2.31
C LYS A 47 -12.34 11.75 1.04
N TYR A 48 -11.43 11.01 0.38
CA TYR A 48 -11.75 10.27 -0.84
C TYR A 48 -12.44 8.95 -0.55
N PHE A 49 -12.28 8.41 0.65
CA PHE A 49 -12.89 7.13 1.04
C PHE A 49 -14.38 7.23 1.35
N ASN A 50 -14.96 8.40 1.16
CA ASN A 50 -16.42 8.56 1.17
C ASN A 50 -17.07 8.07 -0.13
N ASN A 51 -16.26 7.83 -1.16
CA ASN A 51 -16.73 7.35 -2.46
C ASN A 51 -16.61 5.82 -2.51
N VAL A 52 -17.72 5.16 -2.81
CA VAL A 52 -17.78 3.68 -2.88
C VAL A 52 -16.83 3.13 -3.94
N ASP A 53 -16.72 3.79 -5.10
CA ASP A 53 -15.85 3.36 -6.18
C ASP A 53 -14.38 3.37 -5.74
N ILE A 54 -13.99 4.35 -4.94
CA ILE A 54 -12.63 4.45 -4.42
C ILE A 54 -12.36 3.33 -3.41
N ILE A 55 -13.33 3.03 -2.56
CA ILE A 55 -13.22 1.93 -1.59
C ILE A 55 -13.04 0.59 -2.32
N GLU A 56 -13.83 0.35 -3.35
CA GLU A 56 -13.73 -0.87 -4.15
C GLU A 56 -12.39 -0.96 -4.87
N THR A 57 -11.94 0.13 -5.47
CA THR A 57 -10.64 0.20 -6.14
C THR A 57 -9.51 -0.09 -5.15
N TYR A 58 -9.58 0.47 -3.95
CA TYR A 58 -8.60 0.22 -2.90
C TYR A 58 -8.53 -1.27 -2.54
N LYS A 59 -9.68 -1.90 -2.35
CA LYS A 59 -9.74 -3.33 -2.04
C LYS A 59 -9.14 -4.19 -3.15
N GLU A 60 -9.42 -3.85 -4.40
CA GLU A 60 -8.85 -4.55 -5.55
C GLU A 60 -7.34 -4.38 -5.60
N LEU A 61 -6.83 -3.17 -5.34
CA LEU A 61 -5.41 -2.90 -5.32
C LEU A 61 -4.69 -3.67 -4.19
N VAL A 62 -5.30 -3.73 -3.02
CA VAL A 62 -4.75 -4.53 -1.91
C VAL A 62 -4.64 -5.99 -2.32
N ASP A 63 -5.68 -6.53 -2.94
CA ASP A 63 -5.69 -7.92 -3.39
C ASP A 63 -4.60 -8.19 -4.44
N VAL A 64 -4.52 -7.33 -5.46
CA VAL A 64 -3.50 -7.44 -6.52
C VAL A 64 -2.09 -7.32 -5.96
N ASN A 65 -1.86 -6.34 -5.11
CA ASN A 65 -0.53 -6.12 -4.53
C ASN A 65 -0.13 -7.24 -3.56
N THR A 66 -1.10 -7.84 -2.87
CA THR A 66 -0.85 -9.02 -2.04
C THR A 66 -0.37 -10.18 -2.89
N LYS A 67 -1.03 -10.43 -4.01
CA LYS A 67 -0.65 -11.49 -4.94
C LYS A 67 0.72 -11.25 -5.56
N LEU A 68 1.01 -10.01 -5.92
CA LEU A 68 2.32 -9.64 -6.45
C LEU A 68 3.43 -9.88 -5.43
N TRP A 69 3.18 -9.52 -4.17
CA TRP A 69 4.13 -9.77 -3.10
C TRP A 69 4.42 -11.25 -2.94
N GLU A 70 3.39 -12.08 -2.97
CA GLU A 70 3.53 -13.53 -2.86
C GLU A 70 4.31 -14.12 -4.02
N VAL A 71 4.06 -13.65 -5.25
CA VAL A 71 4.81 -14.08 -6.43
C VAL A 71 6.29 -13.69 -6.31
N GLU A 72 6.57 -12.49 -5.86
CA GLU A 72 7.95 -12.04 -5.67
C GLU A 72 8.68 -12.88 -4.62
N ASP A 73 7.99 -13.24 -3.54
CA ASP A 73 8.56 -14.11 -2.51
C ASP A 73 8.87 -15.49 -3.07
N GLU A 74 8.00 -16.07 -3.87
CA GLU A 74 8.22 -17.36 -4.50
C GLU A 74 9.42 -17.32 -5.46
N LEU A 75 9.52 -16.26 -6.26
CA LEU A 75 10.65 -16.07 -7.17
C LEU A 75 11.97 -15.94 -6.42
N ARG A 76 11.94 -15.24 -5.30
CA ARG A 76 13.12 -15.05 -4.46
C ARG A 76 13.60 -16.38 -3.87
N VAL A 77 12.68 -17.24 -3.45
CA VAL A 77 13.01 -18.58 -2.96
C VAL A 77 13.62 -19.43 -4.08
N ILE A 78 13.07 -19.36 -5.28
CA ILE A 78 13.59 -20.11 -6.44
C ILE A 78 15.01 -19.65 -6.79
N GLU A 79 15.25 -18.34 -6.78
CA GLU A 79 16.58 -17.78 -7.10
C GLU A 79 17.65 -18.17 -6.07
N ASN A 80 17.26 -18.43 -4.84
CA ASN A 80 18.18 -18.78 -3.75
C ASN A 80 18.44 -20.28 -3.60
N THR A 81 17.85 -21.10 -4.44
CA THR A 81 18.07 -22.56 -4.41
C THR A 81 19.15 -23.01 -5.41
#